data_9ce056c2df3e4aa1209cb6bd80199af6
#
_entry.id   9ce056c2df3e4aa1209cb6bd80199af6
#
_cell.length_a   1.000
_cell.length_b   1.000
_cell.length_c   1.000
_cell.angle_alpha   90.00
_cell.angle_beta   90.00
_cell.angle_gamma   90.00
#
_symmetry.space_group_name_H-M   'P 1'
#
loop_
_entity.id
_entity.type
_entity.pdbx_description
1 polymer ?
#
loop_
_entity_poly.entity_id
_entity_poly.type
_entity_poly.pdbx_seq_one_letter_code
_entity_poly.pdbx_strand_id
1 'polypeptide(L)'
;MHRVWKHILIITPLFAFVALMGFLIFYPVAKPPAVEMADARSAISDAFKKNAGIYSEKLFSEAKNCYDSAMSCWTSENQKHRYSRNFNKVSDLALLATKKALEASIDAENNTANLNITIREEIARLRETDENLNLRFSKYPMSTEMRNNISKGEILLAEAELEWEKGEYIQAQKKLKDVEKLLVPTYEFADANLRSYFRSYPIWKKWADSTIAESRTNQDYSIIIDKFSRKVYVYYNGELQLSYSAELGKNWVGDKKIRGDKATPEGMYEIAKKFEGDSTSYYKALQINYPNDEDTALFEAAKKKGSLPRSAKIGGMIQIHGDGGKGADWTAGCIAVTNREMDTLFKIARIGTPVTIVGSLRDLRHALNR
;
A
#
# COMPACT_ATOMS: atom_id res chain seq x y z
N MET A 1 -43.97 -94.47 41.42
CA MET A 1 -43.91 -93.39 40.37
C MET A 1 -44.04 -91.95 40.99
N HIS A 2 -44.75 -91.68 42.07
CA HIS A 2 -45.04 -90.37 42.57
C HIS A 2 -43.81 -89.60 43.21
N ARG A 3 -42.78 -90.29 43.68
CA ARG A 3 -41.58 -89.59 44.30
C ARG A 3 -40.60 -89.00 43.25
N VAL A 4 -40.42 -89.61 42.12
CA VAL A 4 -39.55 -89.19 41.02
C VAL A 4 -40.10 -87.88 40.37
N TRP A 5 -41.40 -87.80 40.17
CA TRP A 5 -42.05 -86.59 39.63
C TRP A 5 -41.92 -85.33 40.53
N LYS A 6 -41.93 -85.54 41.88
CA LYS A 6 -41.75 -84.47 42.85
C LYS A 6 -40.32 -83.88 42.80
N HIS A 7 -39.32 -84.76 42.60
CA HIS A 7 -37.92 -84.29 42.46
C HIS A 7 -37.68 -83.56 41.11
N ILE A 8 -38.27 -84.05 40.02
CA ILE A 8 -38.19 -83.38 38.73
C ILE A 8 -38.88 -82.00 38.77
N LEU A 9 -40.04 -81.87 39.43
CA LEU A 9 -40.74 -80.57 39.60
C LEU A 9 -39.99 -79.51 40.42
N ILE A 10 -39.05 -79.89 41.29
CA ILE A 10 -38.24 -79.00 42.11
C ILE A 10 -36.86 -78.75 41.47
N ILE A 11 -36.27 -79.80 40.84
CA ILE A 11 -34.90 -79.69 40.28
C ILE A 11 -34.91 -78.90 38.95
N THR A 12 -35.92 -79.04 38.12
CA THR A 12 -36.01 -78.27 36.85
C THR A 12 -36.08 -76.76 37.04
N PRO A 13 -36.90 -76.18 37.92
CA PRO A 13 -36.95 -74.76 38.15
C PRO A 13 -35.65 -74.26 38.84
N LEU A 14 -35.01 -75.06 39.72
CA LEU A 14 -33.73 -74.68 40.35
C LEU A 14 -32.64 -74.66 39.30
N PHE A 15 -32.57 -75.68 38.40
CA PHE A 15 -31.60 -75.73 37.35
C PHE A 15 -31.78 -74.53 36.33
N ALA A 16 -33.06 -74.28 35.99
CA ALA A 16 -33.42 -73.13 35.14
C ALA A 16 -33.04 -71.76 35.80
N PHE A 17 -33.24 -71.66 37.13
CA PHE A 17 -32.84 -70.47 37.90
C PHE A 17 -31.32 -70.29 37.93
N VAL A 18 -30.56 -71.39 38.20
CA VAL A 18 -29.07 -71.34 38.20
C VAL A 18 -28.54 -71.05 36.81
N ALA A 19 -29.11 -71.62 35.75
CA ALA A 19 -28.79 -71.36 34.36
C ALA A 19 -29.11 -69.92 33.98
N LEU A 20 -30.23 -69.36 34.43
CA LEU A 20 -30.62 -67.98 34.24
C LEU A 20 -29.67 -67.01 34.99
N MET A 21 -29.34 -67.33 36.23
CA MET A 21 -28.39 -66.58 37.01
C MET A 21 -26.99 -66.63 36.38
N GLY A 22 -26.54 -67.82 35.94
CA GLY A 22 -25.29 -67.92 35.17
C GLY A 22 -25.31 -67.12 33.89
N PHE A 23 -26.40 -67.23 33.13
CA PHE A 23 -26.55 -66.37 31.93
C PHE A 23 -26.51 -64.85 32.25
N LEU A 24 -27.25 -64.43 33.29
CA LEU A 24 -27.23 -62.99 33.70
C LEU A 24 -25.85 -62.50 34.21
N ILE A 25 -25.05 -63.40 34.86
CA ILE A 25 -23.71 -63.04 35.34
C ILE A 25 -22.68 -63.05 34.20
N PHE A 26 -22.74 -64.00 33.28
CA PHE A 26 -21.76 -64.16 32.21
C PHE A 26 -22.17 -63.50 30.87
N TYR A 27 -23.39 -62.93 30.79
CA TYR A 27 -23.80 -62.25 29.60
C TYR A 27 -22.96 -61.00 29.34
N PRO A 28 -22.31 -60.88 28.20
CA PRO A 28 -21.42 -59.72 27.94
C PRO A 28 -22.23 -58.41 27.90
N VAL A 29 -21.96 -57.55 28.86
CA VAL A 29 -22.54 -56.21 28.91
C VAL A 29 -21.68 -55.29 28.05
N ALA A 30 -22.29 -54.54 27.17
CA ALA A 30 -21.60 -53.58 26.35
C ALA A 30 -20.88 -52.53 27.24
N LYS A 31 -19.57 -52.40 27.05
CA LYS A 31 -18.76 -51.42 27.80
C LYS A 31 -18.89 -50.03 27.15
N PRO A 32 -19.09 -48.97 27.94
CA PRO A 32 -19.08 -47.60 27.43
C PRO A 32 -17.75 -47.25 26.78
N PRO A 33 -17.72 -46.53 25.63
CA PRO A 33 -16.50 -46.12 24.93
C PRO A 33 -15.88 -44.89 25.60
N ALA A 34 -15.46 -45.04 26.85
CA ALA A 34 -14.93 -43.92 27.66
C ALA A 34 -13.58 -43.42 27.15
N VAL A 35 -12.76 -44.30 26.60
CA VAL A 35 -11.45 -43.96 26.03
C VAL A 35 -11.61 -43.15 24.76
N GLU A 36 -12.43 -43.64 23.82
CA GLU A 36 -12.69 -42.96 22.54
C GLU A 36 -13.31 -41.57 22.73
N MET A 37 -14.17 -41.42 23.73
CA MET A 37 -14.77 -40.14 24.09
C MET A 37 -13.75 -39.19 24.72
N ALA A 38 -12.83 -39.71 25.55
CA ALA A 38 -11.76 -38.93 26.13
C ALA A 38 -10.76 -38.47 25.08
N ASP A 39 -10.40 -39.34 24.14
CA ASP A 39 -9.51 -39.06 23.02
C ASP A 39 -10.12 -37.99 22.09
N ALA A 40 -11.42 -38.10 21.77
CA ALA A 40 -12.11 -37.09 20.98
C ALA A 40 -12.13 -35.73 21.65
N ARG A 41 -12.40 -35.69 22.96
CA ARG A 41 -12.34 -34.44 23.73
C ARG A 41 -10.93 -33.82 23.76
N SER A 42 -9.90 -34.66 23.93
CA SER A 42 -8.51 -34.20 23.92
C SER A 42 -8.12 -33.64 22.57
N ALA A 43 -8.42 -34.37 21.47
CA ALA A 43 -8.12 -33.93 20.11
C ALA A 43 -8.80 -32.59 19.76
N ILE A 44 -10.08 -32.41 20.14
CA ILE A 44 -10.80 -31.15 19.97
C ILE A 44 -10.14 -30.00 20.78
N SER A 45 -9.75 -30.29 22.01
CA SER A 45 -9.04 -29.31 22.85
C SER A 45 -7.69 -28.90 22.24
N ASP A 46 -6.95 -29.84 21.69
CA ASP A 46 -5.65 -29.56 21.05
C ASP A 46 -5.81 -28.79 19.72
N ALA A 47 -6.82 -29.13 18.93
CA ALA A 47 -7.18 -28.36 17.75
C ALA A 47 -7.60 -26.92 18.10
N PHE A 48 -8.33 -26.72 19.19
CA PHE A 48 -8.69 -25.40 19.70
C PHE A 48 -7.47 -24.58 20.09
N LYS A 49 -6.48 -25.16 20.80
CA LYS A 49 -5.23 -24.49 21.17
C LYS A 49 -4.43 -24.03 19.93
N LYS A 50 -4.57 -24.73 18.81
CA LYS A 50 -3.97 -24.37 17.52
C LYS A 50 -4.83 -23.41 16.69
N ASN A 51 -5.83 -22.81 17.30
CA ASN A 51 -6.75 -21.87 16.65
C ASN A 51 -7.50 -22.45 15.44
N ALA A 52 -7.79 -23.78 15.46
CA ALA A 52 -8.52 -24.42 14.38
C ALA A 52 -9.92 -23.82 14.15
N GLY A 53 -10.53 -23.23 15.19
CA GLY A 53 -11.79 -22.49 15.07
C GLY A 53 -11.71 -21.25 14.21
N ILE A 54 -10.50 -20.72 13.95
CA ILE A 54 -10.24 -19.55 13.10
C ILE A 54 -9.67 -19.98 11.75
N TYR A 55 -8.66 -20.84 11.76
CA TYR A 55 -7.87 -21.17 10.56
C TYR A 55 -8.33 -22.46 9.85
N SER A 56 -9.22 -23.26 10.50
CA SER A 56 -9.84 -24.48 9.95
C SER A 56 -11.27 -24.65 10.45
N GLU A 57 -12.08 -23.60 10.41
CA GLU A 57 -13.41 -23.48 11.00
C GLU A 57 -14.33 -24.65 10.62
N LYS A 58 -14.35 -25.03 9.33
CA LYS A 58 -15.22 -26.08 8.82
C LYS A 58 -14.93 -27.44 9.47
N LEU A 59 -13.66 -27.90 9.42
CA LEU A 59 -13.26 -29.20 9.98
C LEU A 59 -13.41 -29.22 11.50
N PHE A 60 -13.09 -28.10 12.16
CA PHE A 60 -13.26 -27.98 13.60
C PHE A 60 -14.73 -28.02 14.03
N SER A 61 -15.62 -27.36 13.29
CA SER A 61 -17.06 -27.44 13.52
C SER A 61 -17.60 -28.85 13.30
N GLU A 62 -17.16 -29.55 12.24
CA GLU A 62 -17.51 -30.96 11.97
C GLU A 62 -17.07 -31.86 13.13
N ALA A 63 -15.85 -31.70 13.66
CA ALA A 63 -15.36 -32.46 14.81
C ALA A 63 -16.23 -32.26 16.05
N LYS A 64 -16.58 -31.02 16.37
CA LYS A 64 -17.47 -30.69 17.51
C LYS A 64 -18.86 -31.31 17.33
N ASN A 65 -19.46 -31.21 16.14
CA ASN A 65 -20.77 -31.76 15.86
C ASN A 65 -20.79 -33.29 15.98
N CYS A 66 -19.71 -33.99 15.57
CA CYS A 66 -19.56 -35.42 15.77
C CYS A 66 -19.47 -35.77 17.26
N TYR A 67 -18.69 -35.03 18.04
CA TYR A 67 -18.56 -35.23 19.48
C TYR A 67 -19.89 -35.01 20.23
N ASP A 68 -20.61 -33.94 19.92
CA ASP A 68 -21.91 -33.62 20.52
C ASP A 68 -22.93 -34.67 20.18
N SER A 69 -22.92 -35.21 18.95
CA SER A 69 -23.75 -36.33 18.52
C SER A 69 -23.39 -37.60 19.27
N ALA A 70 -22.08 -37.89 19.50
CA ALA A 70 -21.62 -39.01 20.30
C ALA A 70 -22.13 -38.92 21.75
N MET A 71 -22.03 -37.73 22.37
CA MET A 71 -22.54 -37.45 23.72
C MET A 71 -24.06 -37.68 23.83
N SER A 72 -24.81 -37.19 22.85
CA SER A 72 -26.26 -37.39 22.79
C SER A 72 -26.61 -38.86 22.68
N CYS A 73 -25.92 -39.61 21.79
CA CYS A 73 -26.12 -41.07 21.66
C CYS A 73 -25.74 -41.81 22.96
N TRP A 74 -24.63 -41.41 23.60
CA TRP A 74 -24.19 -42.01 24.85
C TRP A 74 -25.22 -41.82 25.96
N THR A 75 -25.74 -40.62 26.10
CA THR A 75 -26.82 -40.31 27.07
C THR A 75 -28.05 -41.20 26.83
N SER A 76 -28.46 -41.32 25.55
CA SER A 76 -29.60 -42.16 25.17
C SER A 76 -29.37 -43.64 25.49
N GLU A 77 -28.19 -44.19 25.16
CA GLU A 77 -27.85 -45.58 25.46
C GLU A 77 -27.78 -45.86 26.98
N ASN A 78 -27.32 -44.92 27.79
CA ASN A 78 -27.28 -45.07 29.24
C ASN A 78 -28.65 -45.10 29.90
N GLN A 79 -29.69 -44.54 29.26
CA GLN A 79 -31.07 -44.61 29.74
C GLN A 79 -31.72 -46.02 29.50
N LYS A 80 -31.13 -46.82 28.60
CA LYS A 80 -31.62 -48.17 28.30
C LYS A 80 -31.24 -49.18 29.38
N HIS A 81 -31.99 -50.28 29.47
CA HIS A 81 -31.64 -51.39 30.34
C HIS A 81 -30.24 -51.93 29.96
N ARG A 82 -29.42 -52.27 30.95
CA ARG A 82 -28.00 -52.65 30.81
C ARG A 82 -27.70 -53.70 29.73
N TYR A 83 -28.61 -54.64 29.49
CA TYR A 83 -28.44 -55.68 28.48
C TYR A 83 -28.90 -55.28 27.08
N SER A 84 -29.53 -54.10 26.91
CA SER A 84 -30.02 -53.58 25.63
C SER A 84 -29.18 -52.45 25.12
N ARG A 85 -28.09 -52.08 25.81
CA ARG A 85 -27.19 -50.99 25.42
C ARG A 85 -26.31 -51.41 24.26
N ASN A 86 -26.15 -50.50 23.28
CA ASN A 86 -25.24 -50.65 22.17
C ASN A 86 -24.49 -49.36 21.93
N PHE A 87 -23.19 -49.36 22.25
CA PHE A 87 -22.33 -48.17 22.15
C PHE A 87 -21.57 -48.09 20.83
N ASN A 88 -21.78 -48.97 19.84
CA ASN A 88 -21.01 -48.92 18.59
C ASN A 88 -21.12 -47.57 17.90
N LYS A 89 -22.35 -47.03 17.78
CA LYS A 89 -22.56 -45.71 17.20
C LYS A 89 -21.87 -44.59 17.96
N VAL A 90 -21.76 -44.69 19.29
CA VAL A 90 -21.04 -43.72 20.14
C VAL A 90 -19.55 -43.78 19.84
N SER A 91 -18.98 -45.01 19.78
CA SER A 91 -17.59 -45.24 19.43
C SER A 91 -17.25 -44.70 18.04
N ASP A 92 -18.08 -45.03 17.02
CA ASP A 92 -17.89 -44.58 15.65
C ASP A 92 -17.88 -43.03 15.53
N LEU A 93 -18.83 -42.37 16.21
CA LEU A 93 -18.91 -40.90 16.23
C LEU A 93 -17.73 -40.27 17.00
N ALA A 94 -17.29 -40.88 18.09
CA ALA A 94 -16.11 -40.39 18.85
C ALA A 94 -14.83 -40.55 18.03
N LEU A 95 -14.63 -41.68 17.35
CA LEU A 95 -13.48 -41.89 16.45
C LEU A 95 -13.51 -40.89 15.27
N LEU A 96 -14.69 -40.64 14.70
CA LEU A 96 -14.84 -39.66 13.64
C LEU A 96 -14.54 -38.23 14.13
N ALA A 97 -14.99 -37.87 15.36
CA ALA A 97 -14.68 -36.60 15.98
C ALA A 97 -13.16 -36.43 16.21
N THR A 98 -12.50 -37.49 16.71
CA THR A 98 -11.02 -37.49 16.86
C THR A 98 -10.32 -37.25 15.53
N LYS A 99 -10.69 -38.01 14.50
CA LYS A 99 -10.12 -37.86 13.16
C LYS A 99 -10.29 -36.45 12.60
N LYS A 100 -11.51 -35.89 12.66
CA LYS A 100 -11.81 -34.53 12.20
C LYS A 100 -11.08 -33.49 12.99
N ALA A 101 -10.90 -33.65 14.30
CA ALA A 101 -10.15 -32.71 15.13
C ALA A 101 -8.65 -32.72 14.79
N LEU A 102 -8.07 -33.88 14.52
CA LEU A 102 -6.68 -34.01 14.07
C LEU A 102 -6.48 -33.37 12.69
N GLU A 103 -7.39 -33.65 11.73
CA GLU A 103 -7.38 -32.98 10.42
C GLU A 103 -7.47 -31.45 10.56
N ALA A 104 -8.38 -30.95 11.39
CA ALA A 104 -8.53 -29.52 11.67
C ALA A 104 -7.27 -28.91 12.29
N SER A 105 -6.60 -29.64 13.16
CA SER A 105 -5.34 -29.22 13.80
C SER A 105 -4.22 -29.01 12.76
N ILE A 106 -4.05 -30.00 11.87
CA ILE A 106 -3.00 -29.94 10.81
C ILE A 106 -3.33 -28.85 9.81
N ASP A 107 -4.58 -28.75 9.38
CA ASP A 107 -5.03 -27.73 8.43
C ASP A 107 -4.86 -26.31 9.00
N ALA A 108 -5.18 -26.12 10.28
CA ALA A 108 -4.96 -24.82 10.95
C ALA A 108 -3.49 -24.42 11.02
N GLU A 109 -2.59 -25.36 11.32
CA GLU A 109 -1.15 -25.09 11.33
C GLU A 109 -0.64 -24.70 9.93
N ASN A 110 -1.05 -25.43 8.89
CA ASN A 110 -0.66 -25.16 7.52
C ASN A 110 -1.20 -23.79 7.05
N ASN A 111 -2.46 -23.50 7.33
CA ASN A 111 -3.10 -22.24 6.96
C ASN A 111 -2.45 -21.05 7.69
N THR A 112 -2.12 -21.21 8.96
CA THR A 112 -1.40 -20.20 9.74
C THR A 112 0.00 -19.94 9.20
N ALA A 113 0.75 -20.99 8.86
CA ALA A 113 2.10 -20.88 8.30
C ALA A 113 2.07 -20.18 6.93
N ASN A 114 1.15 -20.58 6.05
CA ASN A 114 0.99 -19.97 4.73
C ASN A 114 0.59 -18.49 4.84
N LEU A 115 -0.34 -18.18 5.73
CA LEU A 115 -0.80 -16.81 5.95
C LEU A 115 0.33 -15.92 6.50
N ASN A 116 1.15 -16.43 7.41
CA ASN A 116 2.33 -15.73 7.92
C ASN A 116 3.31 -15.36 6.80
N ILE A 117 3.60 -16.31 5.90
CA ILE A 117 4.48 -16.06 4.74
C ILE A 117 3.89 -15.00 3.84
N THR A 118 2.61 -15.14 3.47
CA THR A 118 1.90 -14.19 2.59
C THR A 118 1.88 -12.78 3.17
N ILE A 119 1.57 -12.63 4.46
CA ILE A 119 1.54 -11.33 5.14
C ILE A 119 2.92 -10.69 5.13
N ARG A 120 3.97 -11.46 5.42
CA ARG A 120 5.34 -10.94 5.42
C ARG A 120 5.76 -10.41 4.05
N GLU A 121 5.42 -11.14 2.98
CA GLU A 121 5.71 -10.71 1.60
C GLU A 121 4.91 -9.44 1.23
N GLU A 122 3.66 -9.36 1.66
CA GLU A 122 2.80 -8.21 1.42
C GLU A 122 3.25 -6.97 2.19
N ILE A 123 3.68 -7.12 3.45
CA ILE A 123 4.32 -6.06 4.24
C ILE A 123 5.55 -5.53 3.50
N ALA A 124 6.44 -6.41 3.04
CA ALA A 124 7.65 -6.00 2.32
C ALA A 124 7.33 -5.22 1.04
N ARG A 125 6.36 -5.67 0.25
CA ARG A 125 5.89 -5.00 -0.98
C ARG A 125 5.29 -3.62 -0.70
N LEU A 126 4.44 -3.51 0.32
CA LEU A 126 3.79 -2.25 0.66
C LEU A 126 4.76 -1.26 1.31
N ARG A 127 5.74 -1.74 2.08
CA ARG A 127 6.85 -0.93 2.61
C ARG A 127 7.71 -0.36 1.48
N GLU A 128 8.06 -1.16 0.48
CA GLU A 128 8.78 -0.68 -0.71
C GLU A 128 7.96 0.41 -1.45
N THR A 129 6.64 0.25 -1.55
CA THR A 129 5.75 1.25 -2.15
C THR A 129 5.78 2.56 -1.35
N ASP A 130 5.70 2.49 -0.04
CA ASP A 130 5.77 3.63 0.87
C ASP A 130 7.13 4.35 0.78
N GLU A 131 8.23 3.60 0.83
CA GLU A 131 9.57 4.15 0.66
C GLU A 131 9.74 4.85 -0.70
N ASN A 132 9.24 4.26 -1.78
CA ASN A 132 9.26 4.89 -3.09
C ASN A 132 8.43 6.18 -3.13
N LEU A 133 7.27 6.24 -2.47
CA LEU A 133 6.48 7.47 -2.34
C LEU A 133 7.28 8.54 -1.60
N ASN A 134 7.93 8.21 -0.51
CA ASN A 134 8.69 9.13 0.31
C ASN A 134 10.01 9.57 -0.32
N LEU A 135 10.72 8.69 -1.02
CA LEU A 135 12.02 9.02 -1.63
C LEU A 135 11.87 9.67 -3.01
N ARG A 136 11.13 9.02 -3.92
CA ARG A 136 11.03 9.46 -5.32
C ARG A 136 10.08 10.63 -5.51
N PHE A 137 9.00 10.67 -4.71
CA PHE A 137 7.95 11.67 -4.86
C PHE A 137 7.90 12.70 -3.73
N SER A 138 8.94 12.78 -2.86
CA SER A 138 9.02 13.76 -1.76
C SER A 138 8.78 15.20 -2.21
N LYS A 139 9.19 15.55 -3.43
CA LYS A 139 9.02 16.88 -4.03
C LYS A 139 7.93 16.94 -5.10
N TYR A 140 7.21 15.83 -5.34
CA TYR A 140 6.08 15.82 -6.26
C TYR A 140 4.91 16.64 -5.68
N PRO A 141 4.20 17.44 -6.49
CA PRO A 141 3.10 18.27 -5.99
C PRO A 141 1.85 17.43 -5.68
N MET A 142 1.90 16.66 -4.59
CA MET A 142 0.81 15.84 -4.10
C MET A 142 -0.42 16.69 -3.75
N SER A 143 -1.61 16.24 -4.11
CA SER A 143 -2.85 16.81 -3.60
C SER A 143 -2.99 16.58 -2.09
N THR A 144 -3.89 17.30 -1.43
CA THR A 144 -4.17 17.08 0.00
C THR A 144 -4.67 15.66 0.25
N GLU A 145 -5.50 15.13 -0.65
CA GLU A 145 -6.02 13.77 -0.59
C GLU A 145 -4.88 12.74 -0.67
N MET A 146 -3.97 12.87 -1.65
CA MET A 146 -2.81 11.98 -1.78
C MET A 146 -1.94 11.98 -0.52
N ARG A 147 -1.65 13.16 0.04
CA ARG A 147 -0.90 13.26 1.30
C ARG A 147 -1.61 12.56 2.46
N ASN A 148 -2.92 12.73 2.57
CA ASN A 148 -3.70 12.06 3.60
C ASN A 148 -3.71 10.54 3.41
N ASN A 149 -3.79 10.06 2.16
CA ASN A 149 -3.72 8.63 1.85
C ASN A 149 -2.35 8.04 2.23
N ILE A 150 -1.26 8.75 1.95
CA ILE A 150 0.10 8.33 2.35
C ILE A 150 0.19 8.25 3.87
N SER A 151 -0.11 9.33 4.59
CA SER A 151 0.01 9.35 6.06
C SER A 151 -0.88 8.31 6.73
N LYS A 152 -2.09 8.09 6.23
CA LYS A 152 -2.98 7.04 6.74
C LYS A 152 -2.46 5.65 6.40
N GLY A 153 -1.92 5.46 5.20
CA GLY A 153 -1.31 4.21 4.76
C GLY A 153 -0.12 3.82 5.62
N GLU A 154 0.78 4.77 5.92
CA GLU A 154 1.93 4.58 6.82
C GLU A 154 1.51 4.11 8.22
N ILE A 155 0.50 4.75 8.81
CA ILE A 155 -0.02 4.37 10.13
C ILE A 155 -0.59 2.95 10.09
N LEU A 156 -1.43 2.64 9.10
CA LEU A 156 -2.05 1.32 8.97
C LEU A 156 -1.02 0.23 8.68
N LEU A 157 0.06 0.54 7.94
CA LEU A 157 1.15 -0.40 7.69
C LEU A 157 1.88 -0.74 8.98
N ALA A 158 2.23 0.27 9.79
CA ALA A 158 2.85 0.06 11.09
C ALA A 158 1.95 -0.75 12.05
N GLU A 159 0.64 -0.48 12.04
CA GLU A 159 -0.32 -1.26 12.82
C GLU A 159 -0.43 -2.72 12.32
N ALA A 160 -0.39 -2.95 10.99
CA ALA A 160 -0.44 -4.29 10.42
C ALA A 160 0.80 -5.10 10.80
N GLU A 161 1.98 -4.49 10.81
CA GLU A 161 3.24 -5.10 11.26
C GLU A 161 3.15 -5.51 12.73
N LEU A 162 2.62 -4.64 13.59
CA LEU A 162 2.43 -4.92 15.00
C LEU A 162 1.47 -6.11 15.23
N GLU A 163 0.35 -6.18 14.49
CA GLU A 163 -0.58 -7.31 14.57
C GLU A 163 0.07 -8.61 14.05
N TRP A 164 0.86 -8.52 12.98
CA TRP A 164 1.62 -9.67 12.49
C TRP A 164 2.64 -10.20 13.51
N GLU A 165 3.39 -9.32 14.17
CA GLU A 165 4.34 -9.67 15.25
C GLU A 165 3.67 -10.34 16.44
N LYS A 166 2.42 -9.96 16.77
CA LYS A 166 1.60 -10.59 17.82
C LYS A 166 1.01 -11.93 17.39
N GLY A 167 1.12 -12.32 16.11
CA GLY A 167 0.47 -13.52 15.56
C GLY A 167 -1.02 -13.33 15.20
N GLU A 168 -1.52 -12.11 15.23
CA GLU A 168 -2.90 -11.74 14.88
C GLU A 168 -3.07 -11.59 13.35
N TYR A 169 -2.78 -12.68 12.63
CA TYR A 169 -2.62 -12.67 11.16
C TYR A 169 -3.86 -12.19 10.41
N ILE A 170 -5.06 -12.53 10.87
CA ILE A 170 -6.31 -12.08 10.21
C ILE A 170 -6.48 -10.56 10.32
N GLN A 171 -6.11 -9.98 11.46
CA GLN A 171 -6.17 -8.53 11.66
C GLN A 171 -5.11 -7.81 10.82
N ALA A 172 -3.89 -8.34 10.80
CA ALA A 172 -2.81 -7.84 9.95
C ALA A 172 -3.23 -7.85 8.46
N GLN A 173 -3.75 -8.96 7.95
CA GLN A 173 -4.21 -9.07 6.56
C GLN A 173 -5.30 -8.05 6.22
N LYS A 174 -6.25 -7.83 7.14
CA LYS A 174 -7.31 -6.85 6.94
C LYS A 174 -6.75 -5.44 6.78
N LYS A 175 -5.80 -5.07 7.66
CA LYS A 175 -5.14 -3.75 7.62
C LYS A 175 -4.32 -3.59 6.33
N LEU A 176 -3.57 -4.62 5.91
CA LEU A 176 -2.79 -4.58 4.67
C LEU A 176 -3.65 -4.32 3.42
N LYS A 177 -4.85 -4.91 3.36
CA LYS A 177 -5.81 -4.60 2.28
C LYS A 177 -6.22 -3.13 2.24
N ASP A 178 -6.33 -2.49 3.41
CA ASP A 178 -6.66 -1.07 3.47
C ASP A 178 -5.44 -0.19 3.15
N VAL A 179 -4.23 -0.60 3.54
CA VAL A 179 -2.95 0.04 3.11
C VAL A 179 -2.83 0.01 1.59
N GLU A 180 -3.04 -1.14 0.98
CA GLU A 180 -2.95 -1.33 -0.48
C GLU A 180 -3.87 -0.35 -1.24
N LYS A 181 -5.13 -0.20 -0.79
CA LYS A 181 -6.09 0.75 -1.39
C LYS A 181 -5.65 2.22 -1.30
N LEU A 182 -4.82 2.56 -0.32
CA LEU A 182 -4.36 3.93 -0.10
C LEU A 182 -3.04 4.22 -0.82
N LEU A 183 -2.03 3.36 -0.64
CA LEU A 183 -0.68 3.62 -1.15
C LEU A 183 -0.54 3.28 -2.63
N VAL A 184 -1.04 2.13 -3.08
CA VAL A 184 -0.80 1.66 -4.44
C VAL A 184 -1.41 2.60 -5.50
N PRO A 185 -2.69 2.99 -5.44
CA PRO A 185 -3.25 3.95 -6.42
C PRO A 185 -2.56 5.32 -6.36
N THR A 186 -2.12 5.75 -5.16
CA THR A 186 -1.40 7.01 -4.99
C THR A 186 -0.04 6.97 -5.69
N TYR A 187 0.70 5.87 -5.53
CA TYR A 187 1.97 5.64 -6.21
C TYR A 187 1.80 5.55 -7.73
N GLU A 188 0.86 4.73 -8.20
CA GLU A 188 0.59 4.55 -9.62
C GLU A 188 0.21 5.86 -10.32
N PHE A 189 -0.61 6.67 -9.67
CA PHE A 189 -0.99 7.98 -10.19
C PHE A 189 0.23 8.91 -10.29
N ALA A 190 1.06 9.00 -9.24
CA ALA A 190 2.23 9.85 -9.24
C ALA A 190 3.27 9.37 -10.28
N ASP A 191 3.52 8.07 -10.38
CA ASP A 191 4.45 7.49 -11.36
C ASP A 191 3.98 7.68 -12.80
N ALA A 192 2.69 7.42 -13.08
CA ALA A 192 2.11 7.61 -14.41
C ALA A 192 2.18 9.09 -14.86
N ASN A 193 1.87 10.02 -13.96
CA ASN A 193 1.98 11.45 -14.25
C ASN A 193 3.43 11.88 -14.51
N LEU A 194 4.36 11.42 -13.69
CA LEU A 194 5.77 11.76 -13.88
C LEU A 194 6.31 11.18 -15.18
N ARG A 195 6.01 9.92 -15.49
CA ARG A 195 6.36 9.31 -16.79
C ARG A 195 5.76 10.07 -17.97
N SER A 196 4.51 10.49 -17.86
CA SER A 196 3.85 11.28 -18.90
C SER A 196 4.55 12.64 -19.08
N TYR A 197 4.92 13.29 -17.98
CA TYR A 197 5.65 14.55 -18.01
C TYR A 197 7.00 14.42 -18.73
N PHE A 198 7.75 13.38 -18.43
CA PHE A 198 9.05 13.12 -19.05
C PHE A 198 9.00 12.71 -20.55
N ARG A 199 7.82 12.52 -21.13
CA ARG A 199 7.70 12.38 -22.59
C ARG A 199 8.17 13.64 -23.32
N SER A 200 8.16 14.78 -22.66
CA SER A 200 8.67 16.05 -23.20
C SER A 200 10.19 16.18 -23.14
N TYR A 201 10.91 15.22 -22.54
CA TYR A 201 12.37 15.28 -22.41
C TYR A 201 13.13 15.55 -23.72
N PRO A 202 12.79 14.94 -24.88
CA PRO A 202 13.50 15.25 -26.13
C PRO A 202 13.40 16.72 -26.53
N ILE A 203 12.26 17.36 -26.25
CA ILE A 203 12.03 18.78 -26.53
C ILE A 203 12.89 19.64 -25.57
N TRP A 204 12.84 19.35 -24.27
CA TRP A 204 13.64 20.03 -23.27
C TRP A 204 15.14 19.96 -23.55
N LYS A 205 15.61 18.78 -23.95
CA LYS A 205 17.02 18.59 -24.34
C LYS A 205 17.39 19.46 -25.54
N LYS A 206 16.55 19.50 -26.58
CA LYS A 206 16.77 20.35 -27.74
C LYS A 206 16.84 21.83 -27.37
N TRP A 207 15.93 22.33 -26.54
CA TRP A 207 15.95 23.70 -26.08
C TRP A 207 17.21 24.05 -25.29
N ALA A 208 17.58 23.18 -24.33
CA ALA A 208 18.79 23.38 -23.55
C ALA A 208 20.07 23.37 -24.41
N ASP A 209 20.19 22.40 -25.32
CA ASP A 209 21.33 22.29 -26.23
C ASP A 209 21.44 23.55 -27.15
N SER A 210 20.28 24.06 -27.63
CA SER A 210 20.21 25.30 -28.43
C SER A 210 20.69 26.51 -27.63
N THR A 211 20.23 26.67 -26.40
CA THR A 211 20.62 27.77 -25.51
C THR A 211 22.11 27.74 -25.18
N ILE A 212 22.69 26.57 -24.93
CA ILE A 212 24.13 26.40 -24.70
C ILE A 212 24.92 26.75 -25.96
N ALA A 213 24.46 26.32 -27.14
CA ALA A 213 25.08 26.66 -28.42
C ALA A 213 25.02 28.15 -28.72
N GLU A 214 23.90 28.81 -28.44
CA GLU A 214 23.72 30.24 -28.58
C GLU A 214 24.68 31.01 -27.67
N SER A 215 24.82 30.62 -26.40
CA SER A 215 25.81 31.19 -25.46
C SER A 215 27.22 31.09 -26.01
N ARG A 216 27.57 29.96 -26.66
CA ARG A 216 28.89 29.77 -27.26
C ARG A 216 29.10 30.68 -28.47
N THR A 217 28.11 30.75 -29.35
CA THR A 217 28.20 31.59 -30.56
C THR A 217 28.30 33.04 -30.25
N ASN A 218 27.51 33.51 -29.28
CA ASN A 218 27.47 34.92 -28.89
C ASN A 218 28.56 35.32 -27.88
N GLN A 219 29.33 34.34 -27.36
CA GLN A 219 30.29 34.52 -26.28
C GLN A 219 29.70 35.28 -25.09
N ASP A 220 28.49 34.89 -24.69
CA ASP A 220 27.69 35.59 -23.69
C ASP A 220 27.04 34.64 -22.70
N TYR A 221 26.44 35.22 -21.65
CA TYR A 221 25.71 34.47 -20.63
C TYR A 221 24.38 33.96 -21.14
N SER A 222 24.01 32.76 -20.70
CA SER A 222 22.65 32.22 -20.76
C SER A 222 22.28 31.49 -19.47
N ILE A 223 20.98 31.35 -19.22
CA ILE A 223 20.44 30.76 -18.01
C ILE A 223 19.57 29.56 -18.39
N ILE A 224 19.78 28.41 -17.74
CA ILE A 224 18.90 27.26 -17.88
C ILE A 224 18.32 26.89 -16.51
N ILE A 225 17.01 26.72 -16.43
CA ILE A 225 16.29 26.33 -15.21
C ILE A 225 15.81 24.90 -15.40
N ASP A 226 16.31 23.98 -14.58
CA ASP A 226 15.88 22.58 -14.49
C ASP A 226 14.88 22.44 -13.34
N LYS A 227 13.60 22.26 -13.69
CA LYS A 227 12.50 22.18 -12.73
C LYS A 227 12.59 20.95 -11.84
N PHE A 228 12.96 19.79 -12.40
CA PHE A 228 13.06 18.54 -11.65
C PHE A 228 14.18 18.58 -10.61
N SER A 229 15.36 19.08 -10.99
CA SER A 229 16.50 19.19 -10.08
C SER A 229 16.44 20.43 -9.18
N ARG A 230 15.53 21.37 -9.46
CA ARG A 230 15.42 22.68 -8.78
C ARG A 230 16.74 23.43 -8.80
N LYS A 231 17.26 23.57 -10.02
CA LYS A 231 18.54 24.23 -10.25
C LYS A 231 18.40 25.32 -11.31
N VAL A 232 19.12 26.40 -11.08
CA VAL A 232 19.45 27.42 -12.06
C VAL A 232 20.91 27.21 -12.47
N TYR A 233 21.15 26.97 -13.74
CA TYR A 233 22.47 26.85 -14.33
C TYR A 233 22.79 28.08 -15.16
N VAL A 234 23.99 28.63 -14.99
CA VAL A 234 24.48 29.77 -15.77
C VAL A 234 25.61 29.28 -16.65
N TYR A 235 25.46 29.51 -17.94
CA TYR A 235 26.47 29.22 -18.96
C TYR A 235 27.08 30.51 -19.47
N TYR A 236 28.34 30.46 -19.80
CA TYR A 236 29.06 31.51 -20.52
C TYR A 236 29.94 30.89 -21.58
N ASN A 237 29.89 31.38 -22.81
CA ASN A 237 30.61 30.79 -23.95
C ASN A 237 30.39 29.28 -24.10
N GLY A 238 29.17 28.81 -23.79
CA GLY A 238 28.79 27.42 -23.87
C GLY A 238 29.29 26.51 -22.74
N GLU A 239 29.98 27.07 -21.75
CA GLU A 239 30.49 26.34 -20.59
C GLU A 239 29.73 26.68 -19.31
N LEU A 240 29.45 25.67 -18.49
CA LEU A 240 28.78 25.82 -17.22
C LEU A 240 29.68 26.59 -16.24
N GLN A 241 29.24 27.74 -15.79
CA GLN A 241 29.97 28.60 -14.84
C GLN A 241 29.44 28.47 -13.40
N LEU A 242 28.11 28.51 -13.24
CA LEU A 242 27.45 28.54 -11.92
C LEU A 242 26.26 27.62 -11.89
N SER A 243 25.98 27.10 -10.69
CA SER A 243 24.78 26.30 -10.42
C SER A 243 24.23 26.70 -9.05
N TYR A 244 22.96 27.10 -9.02
CA TYR A 244 22.27 27.52 -7.82
C TYR A 244 21.05 26.66 -7.54
N SER A 245 20.65 26.55 -6.29
CA SER A 245 19.36 25.94 -5.93
C SER A 245 18.24 26.93 -6.18
N ALA A 246 17.09 26.44 -6.63
CA ALA A 246 15.93 27.26 -6.89
C ALA A 246 14.69 26.68 -6.22
N GLU A 247 13.73 27.55 -5.92
CA GLU A 247 12.40 27.21 -5.47
C GLU A 247 11.40 27.67 -6.54
N LEU A 248 10.44 26.82 -6.87
CA LEU A 248 9.59 26.97 -8.04
C LEU A 248 8.13 27.22 -7.66
N GLY A 249 7.28 27.28 -8.66
CA GLY A 249 5.83 27.21 -8.49
C GLY A 249 5.41 25.90 -7.80
N LYS A 250 4.41 25.97 -6.91
CA LYS A 250 3.94 24.79 -6.14
C LYS A 250 3.56 23.58 -7.02
N ASN A 251 3.08 23.85 -8.25
CA ASN A 251 2.72 22.84 -9.24
C ASN A 251 3.79 22.79 -10.34
N TRP A 252 4.98 22.35 -10.01
CA TRP A 252 6.11 22.39 -10.95
C TRP A 252 6.03 21.31 -12.04
N VAL A 253 5.25 20.22 -11.86
CA VAL A 253 5.06 19.17 -12.86
C VAL A 253 4.12 19.68 -13.95
N GLY A 254 4.64 19.74 -15.17
CA GLY A 254 3.91 20.27 -16.32
C GLY A 254 4.17 21.75 -16.58
N ASP A 255 3.84 22.16 -17.79
CA ASP A 255 3.97 23.53 -18.23
C ASP A 255 2.84 24.41 -17.68
N LYS A 256 3.11 25.72 -17.57
CA LYS A 256 2.12 26.72 -17.18
C LYS A 256 1.05 26.89 -18.26
N LYS A 257 -0.24 26.76 -17.86
CA LYS A 257 -1.37 26.81 -18.77
C LYS A 257 -2.27 28.04 -18.57
N ILE A 258 -2.46 28.45 -17.31
CA ILE A 258 -3.37 29.54 -16.97
C ILE A 258 -2.85 30.34 -15.77
N ARG A 259 -3.38 31.54 -15.61
CA ARG A 259 -3.17 32.33 -14.40
C ARG A 259 -3.70 31.59 -13.17
N GLY A 260 -2.87 31.48 -12.13
CA GLY A 260 -3.26 30.87 -10.85
C GLY A 260 -3.02 29.37 -10.74
N ASP A 261 -2.55 28.69 -11.79
CA ASP A 261 -2.20 27.26 -11.78
C ASP A 261 -0.97 26.95 -10.92
N LYS A 262 -0.24 27.97 -10.49
CA LYS A 262 0.99 27.86 -9.69
C LYS A 262 2.11 27.06 -10.35
N ALA A 263 2.08 26.94 -11.67
CA ALA A 263 3.09 26.29 -12.47
C ALA A 263 4.15 27.28 -12.94
N THR A 264 5.43 26.86 -12.93
CA THR A 264 6.52 27.55 -13.62
C THR A 264 6.48 27.14 -15.10
N PRO A 265 6.49 28.12 -16.05
CA PRO A 265 6.40 27.81 -17.47
C PRO A 265 7.62 27.04 -17.98
N GLU A 266 7.47 26.38 -19.12
CA GLU A 266 8.54 25.67 -19.85
C GLU A 266 8.66 26.26 -21.26
N GLY A 267 9.88 26.54 -21.67
CA GLY A 267 10.10 27.18 -22.97
C GLY A 267 11.43 27.91 -23.05
N MET A 268 11.62 28.59 -24.17
CA MET A 268 12.77 29.46 -24.44
C MET A 268 12.33 30.92 -24.30
N TYR A 269 12.94 31.60 -23.38
CA TYR A 269 12.63 32.97 -22.97
C TYR A 269 13.88 33.83 -23.02
N GLU A 270 13.71 35.11 -22.72
CA GLU A 270 14.79 36.06 -22.47
C GLU A 270 14.44 37.02 -21.32
N ILE A 271 15.43 37.63 -20.73
CA ILE A 271 15.22 38.67 -19.72
C ILE A 271 14.63 39.90 -20.39
N ALA A 272 13.38 40.22 -20.05
CA ALA A 272 12.66 41.38 -20.58
C ALA A 272 12.86 42.64 -19.72
N LYS A 273 12.96 42.49 -18.39
CA LYS A 273 13.10 43.62 -17.44
C LYS A 273 13.91 43.23 -16.22
N LYS A 274 14.55 44.21 -15.63
CA LYS A 274 15.28 44.09 -14.35
C LYS A 274 14.66 45.04 -13.33
N PHE A 275 14.47 44.54 -12.10
CA PHE A 275 13.87 45.32 -11.01
C PHE A 275 14.72 45.22 -9.74
N GLU A 276 14.91 46.36 -9.07
CA GLU A 276 15.56 46.46 -7.77
C GLU A 276 14.97 47.63 -6.95
N GLY A 277 15.18 47.63 -5.64
CA GLY A 277 14.65 48.64 -4.73
C GLY A 277 13.12 48.73 -4.78
N ASP A 278 12.57 49.93 -4.80
CA ASP A 278 11.11 50.18 -4.75
C ASP A 278 10.34 49.69 -5.99
N SER A 279 11.07 49.28 -7.05
CA SER A 279 10.43 48.76 -8.29
C SER A 279 9.98 47.32 -8.20
N THR A 280 10.27 46.61 -7.12
CA THR A 280 9.91 45.21 -6.90
C THR A 280 9.50 44.94 -5.45
N SER A 281 8.63 43.97 -5.23
CA SER A 281 8.31 43.43 -3.89
C SER A 281 9.32 42.38 -3.40
N TYR A 282 10.29 42.02 -4.25
CA TYR A 282 11.38 41.10 -3.93
C TYR A 282 12.70 41.86 -3.76
N TYR A 283 13.69 41.18 -3.17
CA TYR A 283 15.02 41.77 -3.05
C TYR A 283 15.57 42.37 -4.37
N LYS A 284 15.56 41.55 -5.43
CA LYS A 284 15.83 41.93 -6.83
C LYS A 284 15.08 40.93 -7.73
N ALA A 285 14.75 41.31 -8.95
CA ALA A 285 14.06 40.44 -9.88
C ALA A 285 14.49 40.65 -11.34
N LEU A 286 14.56 39.55 -12.06
CA LEU A 286 14.73 39.47 -13.53
C LEU A 286 13.43 38.89 -14.11
N GLN A 287 12.67 39.74 -14.80
CA GLN A 287 11.42 39.27 -15.44
C GLN A 287 11.74 38.72 -16.81
N ILE A 288 11.23 37.52 -17.09
CA ILE A 288 11.28 36.93 -18.43
C ILE A 288 10.12 37.41 -19.27
N ASN A 289 10.22 37.24 -20.60
CA ASN A 289 9.20 37.63 -21.59
C ASN A 289 8.01 36.64 -21.67
N TYR A 290 7.69 35.91 -20.56
CA TYR A 290 6.48 35.09 -20.48
C TYR A 290 5.22 35.97 -20.29
N PRO A 291 4.09 35.74 -21.00
CA PRO A 291 4.00 34.83 -22.15
C PRO A 291 4.65 35.42 -23.41
N ASN A 292 5.38 34.58 -24.13
CA ASN A 292 5.88 34.91 -25.46
C ASN A 292 4.82 34.56 -26.56
N ASP A 293 5.19 34.69 -27.82
CA ASP A 293 4.27 34.43 -28.95
C ASP A 293 3.87 32.94 -29.00
N GLU A 294 4.79 32.01 -28.69
CA GLU A 294 4.52 30.56 -28.65
C GLU A 294 3.52 30.22 -27.54
N ASP A 295 3.75 30.72 -26.33
CA ASP A 295 2.83 30.54 -25.18
C ASP A 295 1.42 31.05 -25.51
N THR A 296 1.35 32.24 -26.14
CA THR A 296 0.09 32.87 -26.51
C THR A 296 -0.63 32.05 -27.57
N ALA A 297 0.07 31.57 -28.59
CA ALA A 297 -0.49 30.72 -29.64
C ALA A 297 -1.01 29.38 -29.06
N LEU A 298 -0.24 28.73 -28.19
CA LEU A 298 -0.66 27.49 -27.55
C LEU A 298 -1.88 27.70 -26.62
N PHE A 299 -1.92 28.79 -25.87
CA PHE A 299 -3.05 29.14 -25.03
C PHE A 299 -4.33 29.36 -25.82
N GLU A 300 -4.28 30.13 -26.89
CA GLU A 300 -5.45 30.38 -27.74
C GLU A 300 -5.92 29.10 -28.48
N ALA A 301 -4.98 28.27 -28.93
CA ALA A 301 -5.31 26.97 -29.52
C ALA A 301 -6.02 26.05 -28.50
N ALA A 302 -5.55 26.03 -27.25
CA ALA A 302 -6.17 25.25 -26.17
C ALA A 302 -7.59 25.75 -25.83
N LYS A 303 -7.82 27.07 -25.83
CA LYS A 303 -9.16 27.66 -25.67
C LYS A 303 -10.09 27.29 -26.83
N LYS A 304 -9.61 27.39 -28.06
CA LYS A 304 -10.35 27.04 -29.26
C LYS A 304 -10.75 25.57 -29.30
N LYS A 305 -9.85 24.69 -28.84
CA LYS A 305 -10.08 23.23 -28.71
C LYS A 305 -11.02 22.87 -27.55
N GLY A 306 -11.33 23.80 -26.65
CA GLY A 306 -12.16 23.56 -25.46
C GLY A 306 -11.45 22.86 -24.33
N SER A 307 -10.11 22.72 -24.36
CA SER A 307 -9.31 22.16 -23.27
C SER A 307 -9.06 23.16 -22.15
N LEU A 308 -9.31 24.45 -22.39
CA LEU A 308 -9.32 25.51 -21.38
C LEU A 308 -10.68 26.21 -21.35
N PRO A 309 -11.13 26.70 -20.18
CA PRO A 309 -12.34 27.52 -20.07
C PRO A 309 -12.21 28.80 -20.92
N ARG A 310 -13.29 29.28 -21.51
CA ARG A 310 -13.30 30.54 -22.28
C ARG A 310 -12.87 31.74 -21.42
N SER A 311 -13.18 31.73 -20.13
CA SER A 311 -12.80 32.75 -19.15
C SER A 311 -11.35 32.67 -18.68
N ALA A 312 -10.59 31.63 -19.04
CA ALA A 312 -9.21 31.46 -18.64
C ALA A 312 -8.36 32.64 -19.13
N LYS A 313 -7.37 33.03 -18.31
CA LYS A 313 -6.34 34.03 -18.62
C LYS A 313 -4.98 33.34 -18.59
N ILE A 314 -4.08 33.65 -19.50
CA ILE A 314 -2.77 33.01 -19.62
C ILE A 314 -1.88 33.28 -18.39
N GLY A 315 -1.94 34.49 -17.83
CA GLY A 315 -1.08 34.93 -16.75
C GLY A 315 0.11 35.75 -17.24
N GLY A 316 1.13 35.91 -16.42
CA GLY A 316 2.32 36.74 -16.76
C GLY A 316 3.14 37.05 -15.51
N MET A 317 4.12 37.97 -15.67
CA MET A 317 5.01 38.44 -14.61
C MET A 317 5.80 37.28 -13.94
N ILE A 318 6.31 36.38 -14.74
CA ILE A 318 7.22 35.32 -14.26
C ILE A 318 8.62 35.94 -14.12
N GLN A 319 9.21 35.74 -12.95
CA GLN A 319 10.48 36.36 -12.57
C GLN A 319 11.41 35.32 -11.96
N ILE A 320 12.71 35.52 -12.16
CA ILE A 320 13.78 34.96 -11.32
C ILE A 320 14.04 36.02 -10.26
N HIS A 321 13.86 35.72 -8.98
CA HIS A 321 13.92 36.71 -7.91
C HIS A 321 14.60 36.20 -6.63
N GLY A 322 15.02 37.14 -5.79
CA GLY A 322 15.53 36.82 -4.45
C GLY A 322 14.46 36.33 -3.47
N ASP A 323 14.77 36.37 -2.19
CA ASP A 323 13.91 35.93 -1.08
C ASP A 323 13.60 34.42 -1.07
N GLY A 324 14.38 33.61 -1.79
CA GLY A 324 14.41 32.15 -1.73
C GLY A 324 15.25 31.63 -0.55
N GLY A 325 15.48 30.32 -0.51
CA GLY A 325 16.18 29.63 0.59
C GLY A 325 15.22 29.08 1.65
N LYS A 326 13.93 28.93 1.34
CA LYS A 326 12.89 28.39 2.22
C LYS A 326 12.83 26.86 2.23
N GLY A 327 13.54 26.20 1.29
CA GLY A 327 13.60 24.73 1.20
C GLY A 327 12.37 24.06 0.60
N ALA A 328 11.43 24.84 0.05
CA ALA A 328 10.19 24.31 -0.52
C ALA A 328 9.73 25.14 -1.73
N ASP A 329 9.01 24.50 -2.67
CA ASP A 329 8.37 25.20 -3.78
C ASP A 329 7.15 25.99 -3.26
N TRP A 330 7.20 27.29 -3.33
CA TRP A 330 6.20 28.17 -2.69
C TRP A 330 5.63 29.23 -3.62
N THR A 331 6.25 29.47 -4.77
CA THR A 331 5.86 30.56 -5.64
C THR A 331 4.56 30.30 -6.40
N ALA A 332 4.06 31.32 -7.07
CA ALA A 332 2.92 31.20 -7.97
C ALA A 332 3.33 30.90 -9.44
N GLY A 333 4.61 30.55 -9.65
CA GLY A 333 5.20 30.24 -10.95
C GLY A 333 6.56 30.91 -11.19
N CYS A 334 6.99 31.83 -10.32
CA CYS A 334 8.33 32.43 -10.35
C CYS A 334 9.41 31.42 -9.92
N ILE A 335 10.66 31.80 -10.11
CA ILE A 335 11.86 31.07 -9.73
C ILE A 335 12.56 31.85 -8.65
N ALA A 336 12.54 31.37 -7.39
CA ALA A 336 13.18 32.04 -6.27
C ALA A 336 14.57 31.43 -6.00
N VAL A 337 15.55 32.30 -5.78
CA VAL A 337 16.91 31.96 -5.35
C VAL A 337 17.26 32.78 -4.11
N THR A 338 18.36 32.47 -3.42
CA THR A 338 18.79 33.29 -2.29
C THR A 338 19.21 34.68 -2.76
N ASN A 339 19.16 35.68 -1.86
CA ASN A 339 19.56 37.09 -2.19
C ASN A 339 21.00 37.17 -2.71
N ARG A 340 21.89 36.37 -2.12
CA ARG A 340 23.30 36.29 -2.57
C ARG A 340 23.44 35.77 -4.01
N GLU A 341 22.70 34.73 -4.36
CA GLU A 341 22.70 34.18 -5.71
C GLU A 341 22.02 35.13 -6.68
N MET A 342 20.97 35.82 -6.22
CA MET A 342 20.28 36.82 -7.01
C MET A 342 21.20 38.04 -7.35
N ASP A 343 22.06 38.48 -6.44
CA ASP A 343 23.06 39.53 -6.72
C ASP A 343 23.98 39.16 -7.90
N THR A 344 24.42 37.88 -7.93
CA THR A 344 25.26 37.40 -9.02
C THR A 344 24.48 37.33 -10.33
N LEU A 345 23.27 36.77 -10.32
CA LEU A 345 22.42 36.69 -11.50
C LEU A 345 22.07 38.08 -12.03
N PHE A 346 21.74 39.02 -11.15
CA PHE A 346 21.39 40.37 -11.51
C PHE A 346 22.55 41.13 -12.15
N LYS A 347 23.78 40.87 -11.71
CA LYS A 347 25.00 41.47 -12.26
C LYS A 347 25.34 40.98 -13.65
N ILE A 348 25.21 39.65 -13.91
CA ILE A 348 25.62 39.03 -15.17
C ILE A 348 24.54 39.10 -16.23
N ALA A 349 23.25 39.00 -15.86
CA ALA A 349 22.14 39.04 -16.79
C ALA A 349 21.84 40.47 -17.24
N ARG A 350 21.58 40.60 -18.53
CA ARG A 350 21.12 41.86 -19.17
C ARG A 350 19.78 41.60 -19.87
N ILE A 351 19.10 42.66 -20.30
CA ILE A 351 17.92 42.54 -21.15
C ILE A 351 18.34 41.81 -22.45
N GLY A 352 17.56 40.82 -22.87
CA GLY A 352 17.88 39.95 -23.98
C GLY A 352 18.72 38.69 -23.59
N THR A 353 19.21 38.56 -22.33
CA THR A 353 19.89 37.32 -21.90
C THR A 353 18.96 36.13 -22.04
N PRO A 354 19.33 35.05 -22.80
CA PRO A 354 18.51 33.87 -22.97
C PRO A 354 18.26 33.15 -21.65
N VAL A 355 17.00 32.74 -21.43
CA VAL A 355 16.54 31.97 -20.29
C VAL A 355 15.70 30.80 -20.78
N THR A 356 16.18 29.59 -20.62
CA THR A 356 15.43 28.37 -20.99
C THR A 356 14.98 27.62 -19.74
N ILE A 357 13.71 27.34 -19.68
CA ILE A 357 13.09 26.60 -18.58
C ILE A 357 12.66 25.22 -19.10
N VAL A 358 13.22 24.17 -18.51
CA VAL A 358 12.96 22.78 -18.89
C VAL A 358 12.42 21.98 -17.74
N GLY A 359 11.66 20.93 -18.04
CA GLY A 359 11.21 19.99 -17.02
C GLY A 359 12.39 19.26 -16.37
N SER A 360 13.35 18.80 -17.18
CA SER A 360 14.59 18.20 -16.69
C SER A 360 15.68 18.22 -17.77
N LEU A 361 16.94 18.38 -17.35
CA LEU A 361 18.12 18.20 -18.19
C LEU A 361 18.55 16.73 -18.32
N ARG A 362 17.95 15.81 -17.55
CA ARG A 362 18.19 14.37 -17.57
C ARG A 362 16.91 13.64 -17.96
N ASP A 363 17.04 12.49 -18.60
CA ASP A 363 15.88 11.60 -18.78
C ASP A 363 15.38 11.06 -17.43
N LEU A 364 14.17 10.47 -17.41
CA LEU A 364 13.53 9.99 -16.19
C LEU A 364 14.39 8.99 -15.41
N ARG A 365 15.06 8.07 -16.13
CA ARG A 365 15.87 7.03 -15.50
C ARG A 365 17.06 7.65 -14.73
N HIS A 366 17.77 8.59 -15.37
CA HIS A 366 18.91 9.28 -14.76
C HIS A 366 18.49 10.33 -13.73
N ALA A 367 17.27 10.85 -13.84
CA ALA A 367 16.73 11.83 -12.90
C ALA A 367 16.30 11.18 -11.57
N LEU A 368 15.78 9.93 -11.60
CA LEU A 368 15.37 9.17 -10.42
C LEU A 368 16.51 8.43 -9.72
N ASN A 369 17.55 8.05 -10.46
CA ASN A 369 18.73 7.39 -9.89
C ASN A 369 19.72 8.48 -9.40
N ARG A 370 19.52 8.89 -8.16
CA ARG A 370 20.44 9.81 -7.46
C ARG A 370 21.43 9.06 -6.61
#